data_d1697990fe33ae919a4519184a9f5bb9
#
_entry.id   d1697990fe33ae919a4519184a9f5bb9
#
_cell.length_a   1.000
_cell.length_b   1.000
_cell.length_c   1.000
_cell.angle_alpha   90.00
_cell.angle_beta   90.00
_cell.angle_gamma   90.00
#
_symmetry.space_group_name_H-M   'P 1'
#
loop_
_entity.id
_entity.type
_entity.pdbx_description
1 polymer ?
#
loop_
_entity_poly.entity_id
_entity_poly.type
_entity_poly.pdbx_seq_one_letter_code
_entity_poly.pdbx_strand_id
1 'polypeptide(L)'
;LDRDKDSEEKANQIKLNFEDRFIFKNIKFSKLDNLKLKNEDIRGVIFDLGYSYTQIKDPKKGLSFESDGRLNMKMGLNNYSAEDVINKLDEKELEKIFKFFGDEKESKFISRNIVKERSKKKIDTHLLNFVRLHFLWTFKVNFLVNHFIFFVNFMI
;
A
#
# COMPACT_ATOMS: atom_id res chain seq x y z
N LEU A 1 5.44 0.45 16.94
CA LEU A 1 5.87 1.13 15.73
C LEU A 1 4.74 1.16 14.72
N ASP A 2 4.59 2.25 14.02
CA ASP A 2 3.66 2.35 12.90
C ASP A 2 4.24 3.33 11.87
N ARG A 3 4.08 3.02 10.60
CA ARG A 3 4.49 3.90 9.51
C ARG A 3 3.43 4.93 9.13
N ASP A 4 2.16 4.69 9.53
CA ASP A 4 1.07 5.62 9.28
C ASP A 4 1.08 6.74 10.31
N LYS A 5 1.28 7.98 9.83
CA LYS A 5 1.30 9.15 10.70
C LYS A 5 -0.04 9.38 11.41
N ASP A 6 -1.13 8.96 10.79
CA ASP A 6 -2.47 9.11 11.38
C ASP A 6 -2.66 8.25 12.66
N SER A 7 -1.77 7.26 12.89
CA SER A 7 -1.73 6.48 14.13
C SER A 7 -1.20 7.27 15.33
N GLU A 8 -0.56 8.42 15.13
CA GLU A 8 0.10 9.19 16.19
C GLU A 8 -0.90 9.76 17.18
N GLU A 9 -2.06 10.23 16.72
CA GLU A 9 -3.10 10.76 17.59
C GLU A 9 -3.60 9.69 18.57
N LYS A 10 -3.92 8.50 18.06
CA LYS A 10 -4.35 7.36 18.89
C LYS A 10 -3.25 6.90 19.85
N ALA A 11 -2.01 6.90 19.38
CA ALA A 11 -0.86 6.55 20.19
C ALA A 11 -0.67 7.54 21.35
N ASN A 12 -0.86 8.83 21.12
CA ASN A 12 -0.81 9.83 22.18
C ASN A 12 -1.91 9.66 23.22
N GLN A 13 -3.13 9.28 22.82
CA GLN A 13 -4.20 8.93 23.77
C GLN A 13 -3.84 7.73 24.62
N ILE A 14 -3.25 6.69 24.05
CA ILE A 14 -2.76 5.52 24.80
C ILE A 14 -1.67 5.94 25.78
N LYS A 15 -0.74 6.80 25.35
CA LYS A 15 0.36 7.28 26.20
C LYS A 15 -0.14 8.02 27.43
N LEU A 16 -1.23 8.78 27.35
CA LEU A 16 -1.84 9.44 28.50
C LEU A 16 -2.27 8.45 29.59
N ASN A 17 -2.70 7.23 29.21
CA ASN A 17 -3.14 6.22 30.16
C ASN A 17 -2.00 5.32 30.69
N PHE A 18 -0.90 5.20 29.95
CA PHE A 18 0.16 4.23 30.25
C PHE A 18 1.54 4.88 30.44
N GLU A 19 1.64 6.21 30.30
CA GLU A 19 2.86 7.00 30.54
C GLU A 19 4.12 6.37 29.94
N ASP A 20 5.13 6.12 30.78
CA ASP A 20 6.43 5.57 30.35
C ASP A 20 6.40 4.11 29.92
N ARG A 21 5.28 3.41 30.14
CA ARG A 21 5.12 2.00 29.69
C ARG A 21 4.74 1.89 28.21
N PHE A 22 4.41 3.01 27.53
CA PHE A 22 4.04 3.03 26.13
C PHE A 22 4.88 4.03 25.36
N ILE A 23 5.64 3.51 24.39
CA ILE A 23 6.47 4.31 23.50
C ILE A 23 5.99 4.11 22.06
N PHE A 24 5.55 5.19 21.42
CA PHE A 24 5.23 5.20 20.00
C PHE A 24 6.38 5.78 19.18
N LYS A 25 6.66 5.17 18.03
CA LYS A 25 7.58 5.70 17.03
C LYS A 25 6.97 5.58 15.64
N ASN A 26 6.86 6.70 14.92
CA ASN A 26 6.41 6.72 13.53
C ASN A 26 7.59 6.39 12.62
N ILE A 27 7.89 5.11 12.49
CA ILE A 27 8.96 4.58 11.64
C ILE A 27 8.53 3.28 10.97
N LYS A 28 9.17 2.95 9.85
CA LYS A 28 9.04 1.62 9.24
C LYS A 28 9.68 0.57 10.15
N PHE A 29 9.05 -0.60 10.29
CA PHE A 29 9.62 -1.71 11.08
C PHE A 29 10.99 -2.18 10.53
N SER A 30 11.25 -1.99 9.23
CA SER A 30 12.57 -2.24 8.62
C SER A 30 13.69 -1.34 9.15
N LYS A 31 13.38 -0.37 10.02
CA LYS A 31 14.33 0.50 10.72
C LYS A 31 14.35 0.24 12.23
N LEU A 32 13.92 -0.95 12.63
CA LEU A 32 13.87 -1.37 14.04
C LEU A 32 15.24 -1.27 14.73
N ASP A 33 16.30 -1.59 14.02
CA ASP A 33 17.69 -1.49 14.46
C ASP A 33 18.11 -0.07 14.87
N ASN A 34 17.46 0.96 14.34
CA ASN A 34 17.71 2.35 14.72
C ASN A 34 17.20 2.70 16.15
N LEU A 35 16.42 1.84 16.78
CA LEU A 35 15.80 2.13 18.08
C LEU A 35 16.75 1.93 19.27
N LYS A 36 17.98 1.44 19.08
CA LYS A 36 18.96 1.20 20.15
C LYS A 36 18.35 0.47 21.37
N LEU A 37 17.50 -0.53 21.11
CA LEU A 37 16.91 -1.36 22.14
C LEU A 37 17.99 -2.30 22.69
N LYS A 38 17.97 -2.53 24.02
CA LYS A 38 18.81 -3.56 24.64
C LYS A 38 18.13 -4.90 24.47
N ASN A 39 18.83 -5.90 23.94
CA ASN A 39 18.26 -7.23 23.71
C ASN A 39 17.74 -7.89 25.00
N GLU A 40 18.37 -7.60 26.14
CA GLU A 40 18.01 -8.12 27.44
C GLU A 40 16.61 -7.67 27.92
N ASP A 41 16.14 -6.52 27.42
CA ASP A 41 14.84 -5.95 27.79
C ASP A 41 13.69 -6.47 26.90
N ILE A 42 14.00 -7.16 25.80
CA ILE A 42 13.01 -7.62 24.84
C ILE A 42 12.45 -8.97 25.28
N ARG A 43 11.16 -9.03 25.62
CA ARG A 43 10.45 -10.26 26.01
C ARG A 43 9.67 -10.89 24.86
N GLY A 44 9.38 -10.13 23.81
CA GLY A 44 8.69 -10.63 22.63
C GLY A 44 8.55 -9.55 21.58
N VAL A 45 8.26 -9.98 20.37
CA VAL A 45 8.01 -9.10 19.21
C VAL A 45 6.74 -9.56 18.52
N ILE A 46 5.83 -8.61 18.26
CA ILE A 46 4.58 -8.87 17.54
C ILE A 46 4.59 -8.03 16.26
N PHE A 47 4.39 -8.66 15.12
CA PHE A 47 4.17 -8.00 13.85
C PHE A 47 2.70 -8.08 13.47
N ASP A 48 2.01 -6.95 13.52
CA ASP A 48 0.65 -6.77 12.99
C ASP A 48 0.77 -6.08 11.63
N LEU A 49 0.95 -6.89 10.59
CA LEU A 49 1.25 -6.42 9.25
C LEU A 49 -0.04 -6.31 8.43
N GLY A 50 -0.13 -5.24 7.65
CA GLY A 50 -1.27 -5.02 6.77
C GLY A 50 -1.84 -3.62 6.91
N TYR A 51 -3.14 -3.49 6.69
CA TYR A 51 -3.88 -2.24 6.77
C TYR A 51 -5.10 -2.39 7.69
N SER A 52 -5.47 -1.31 8.37
CA SER A 52 -6.63 -1.30 9.26
C SER A 52 -7.93 -1.04 8.47
N TYR A 53 -9.06 -1.44 9.09
CA TYR A 53 -10.38 -1.13 8.54
C TYR A 53 -10.61 0.36 8.33
N THR A 54 -10.13 1.20 9.23
CA THR A 54 -10.23 2.67 9.11
C THR A 54 -9.46 3.21 7.92
N GLN A 55 -8.30 2.62 7.61
CA GLN A 55 -7.52 3.00 6.42
C GLN A 55 -8.23 2.62 5.11
N ILE A 56 -8.89 1.46 5.06
CA ILE A 56 -9.67 1.04 3.88
C ILE A 56 -10.84 1.99 3.63
N LYS A 57 -11.52 2.42 4.70
CA LYS A 57 -12.70 3.29 4.62
C LYS A 57 -12.35 4.75 4.32
N ASP A 58 -11.09 5.15 4.42
CA ASP A 58 -10.67 6.51 4.08
C ASP A 58 -10.53 6.67 2.55
N PRO A 59 -11.43 7.44 1.89
CA PRO A 59 -11.37 7.65 0.44
C PRO A 59 -10.06 8.31 -0.02
N LYS A 60 -9.42 9.11 0.84
CA LYS A 60 -8.16 9.81 0.53
C LYS A 60 -6.99 8.84 0.37
N LYS A 61 -7.06 7.68 1.00
CA LYS A 61 -6.03 6.65 0.90
C LYS A 61 -6.15 5.80 -0.37
N GLY A 62 -7.32 5.75 -1.00
CA GLY A 62 -7.54 5.00 -2.24
C GLY A 62 -7.26 3.49 -2.11
N LEU A 63 -7.50 2.92 -0.93
CA LEU A 63 -7.26 1.50 -0.63
C LEU A 63 -8.47 0.62 -0.91
N SER A 64 -9.65 1.20 -1.11
CA SER A 64 -10.88 0.46 -1.40
C SER A 64 -11.23 0.53 -2.88
N PHE A 65 -11.71 -0.58 -3.40
CA PHE A 65 -12.28 -0.65 -4.76
C PHE A 65 -13.59 0.12 -4.91
N GLU A 66 -14.30 0.32 -3.81
CA GLU A 66 -15.56 1.06 -3.75
C GLU A 66 -15.33 2.56 -3.60
N SER A 67 -14.07 2.97 -3.44
CA SER A 67 -13.71 4.37 -3.23
C SER A 67 -13.54 5.09 -4.56
N ASP A 68 -14.20 6.23 -4.70
CA ASP A 68 -13.98 7.18 -5.80
C ASP A 68 -12.73 8.05 -5.60
N GLY A 69 -11.89 7.70 -4.63
CA GLY A 69 -10.66 8.41 -4.29
C GLY A 69 -9.59 8.32 -5.37
N ARG A 70 -8.56 9.14 -5.21
CA ARG A 70 -7.37 9.08 -6.06
C ARG A 70 -6.64 7.77 -5.84
N LEU A 71 -5.93 7.32 -6.87
CA LEU A 71 -5.08 6.13 -6.84
C LEU A 71 -3.81 6.39 -6.00
N ASN A 72 -4.01 6.71 -4.74
CA ASN A 72 -2.93 7.05 -3.82
C ASN A 72 -2.25 5.78 -3.26
N MET A 73 -2.98 4.98 -2.51
CA MET A 73 -2.57 3.73 -1.87
C MET A 73 -1.30 3.86 -1.00
N LYS A 74 -0.91 5.07 -0.63
CA LYS A 74 0.23 5.30 0.29
C LYS A 74 -0.16 4.94 1.71
N MET A 75 0.78 4.29 2.40
CA MET A 75 0.72 4.08 3.84
C MET A 75 1.87 4.81 4.53
N GLY A 76 1.55 6.02 5.03
CA GLY A 76 2.46 6.83 5.81
C GLY A 76 3.75 7.20 5.08
N LEU A 77 4.84 6.56 5.43
CA LEU A 77 6.21 6.92 5.01
C LEU A 77 6.58 6.45 3.58
N ASN A 78 5.62 6.15 2.71
CA ASN A 78 5.91 5.81 1.32
C ASN A 78 6.20 7.05 0.47
N ASN A 79 7.24 6.97 -0.36
CA ASN A 79 7.61 8.03 -1.29
C ASN A 79 6.72 8.03 -2.54
N TYR A 80 6.33 6.83 -3.02
CA TYR A 80 5.56 6.65 -4.24
C TYR A 80 4.11 6.25 -3.95
N SER A 81 3.20 6.78 -4.75
CA SER A 81 1.80 6.35 -4.79
C SER A 81 1.60 5.28 -5.88
N ALA A 82 0.47 4.57 -5.86
CA ALA A 82 0.09 3.69 -6.95
C ALA A 82 -0.06 4.47 -8.27
N GLU A 83 -0.56 5.73 -8.20
CA GLU A 83 -0.61 6.66 -9.34
C GLU A 83 0.78 6.90 -9.93
N ASP A 84 1.81 7.10 -9.07
CA ASP A 84 3.18 7.29 -9.54
C ASP A 84 3.72 6.05 -10.25
N VAL A 85 3.51 4.88 -9.64
CA VAL A 85 3.95 3.59 -10.18
C VAL A 85 3.36 3.37 -11.57
N ILE A 86 2.05 3.50 -11.72
CA ILE A 86 1.35 3.24 -12.97
C ILE A 86 1.71 4.23 -14.07
N ASN A 87 1.91 5.50 -13.71
CA ASN A 87 2.18 6.53 -14.72
C ASN A 87 3.67 6.69 -15.07
N LYS A 88 4.61 6.26 -14.21
CA LYS A 88 6.04 6.50 -14.40
C LYS A 88 6.84 5.28 -14.83
N LEU A 89 6.51 4.08 -14.31
CA LEU A 89 7.28 2.88 -14.61
C LEU A 89 7.08 2.42 -16.06
N ASP A 90 8.10 1.78 -16.64
CA ASP A 90 7.99 1.21 -17.97
C ASP A 90 7.14 -0.07 -18.02
N GLU A 91 6.83 -0.57 -19.24
CA GLU A 91 5.98 -1.75 -19.42
C GLU A 91 6.57 -2.98 -18.72
N LYS A 92 7.90 -3.17 -18.80
CA LYS A 92 8.58 -4.34 -18.22
C LYS A 92 8.61 -4.29 -16.70
N GLU A 93 8.78 -3.12 -16.13
CA GLU A 93 8.73 -2.91 -14.67
C GLU A 93 7.33 -3.20 -14.13
N LEU A 94 6.30 -2.67 -14.80
CA LEU A 94 4.90 -2.96 -14.45
C LEU A 94 4.58 -4.45 -14.58
N GLU A 95 5.03 -5.11 -15.68
CA GLU A 95 4.86 -6.55 -15.87
C GLU A 95 5.47 -7.36 -14.70
N LYS A 96 6.69 -7.01 -14.29
CA LYS A 96 7.35 -7.66 -13.14
C LYS A 96 6.53 -7.48 -11.86
N ILE A 97 6.04 -6.28 -11.60
CA ILE A 97 5.23 -5.98 -10.42
C ILE A 97 3.98 -6.86 -10.42
N PHE A 98 3.20 -6.87 -11.49
CA PHE A 98 1.97 -7.65 -11.56
C PHE A 98 2.25 -9.15 -11.51
N LYS A 99 3.32 -9.63 -12.15
CA LYS A 99 3.67 -11.04 -12.18
C LYS A 99 4.15 -11.55 -10.82
N PHE A 100 5.13 -10.89 -10.21
CA PHE A 100 5.79 -11.41 -9.01
C PHE A 100 5.03 -11.10 -7.71
N PHE A 101 4.40 -9.92 -7.63
CA PHE A 101 3.68 -9.51 -6.43
C PHE A 101 2.17 -9.70 -6.53
N GLY A 102 1.64 -9.72 -7.74
CA GLY A 102 0.22 -9.96 -8.00
C GLY A 102 -0.09 -11.40 -8.41
N ASP A 103 0.93 -12.26 -8.60
CA ASP A 103 0.76 -13.61 -9.18
C ASP A 103 -0.13 -13.61 -10.44
N GLU A 104 0.00 -12.54 -11.26
CA GLU A 104 -0.88 -12.30 -12.40
C GLU A 104 -0.29 -12.89 -13.68
N LYS A 105 -1.01 -13.85 -14.27
CA LYS A 105 -0.60 -14.53 -15.49
C LYS A 105 -0.66 -13.61 -16.71
N GLU A 106 -1.63 -12.70 -16.75
CA GLU A 106 -1.83 -11.73 -17.83
C GLU A 106 -1.05 -10.42 -17.62
N SER A 107 -0.03 -10.45 -16.74
CA SER A 107 0.77 -9.28 -16.33
C SER A 107 1.28 -8.47 -17.53
N LYS A 108 1.75 -9.13 -18.58
CA LYS A 108 2.24 -8.48 -19.80
C LYS A 108 1.14 -7.75 -20.56
N PHE A 109 -0.03 -8.36 -20.70
CA PHE A 109 -1.17 -7.75 -21.37
C PHE A 109 -1.69 -6.53 -20.58
N ILE A 110 -1.78 -6.65 -19.26
CA ILE A 110 -2.20 -5.57 -18.36
C ILE A 110 -1.22 -4.39 -18.47
N SER A 111 0.07 -4.64 -18.36
CA SER A 111 1.11 -3.60 -18.39
C SER A 111 1.10 -2.85 -19.72
N ARG A 112 0.97 -3.57 -20.84
CA ARG A 112 0.85 -2.95 -22.17
C ARG A 112 -0.37 -2.05 -22.28
N ASN A 113 -1.52 -2.49 -21.78
CA ASN A 113 -2.75 -1.68 -21.81
C ASN A 113 -2.63 -0.44 -20.94
N ILE A 114 -2.03 -0.54 -19.77
CA ILE A 114 -1.76 0.61 -18.90
C ILE A 114 -0.90 1.64 -19.63
N VAL A 115 0.22 1.21 -20.22
CA VAL A 115 1.13 2.10 -20.97
C VAL A 115 0.41 2.76 -22.15
N LYS A 116 -0.41 2.00 -22.89
CA LYS A 116 -1.22 2.51 -23.99
C LYS A 116 -2.23 3.56 -23.52
N GLU A 117 -2.92 3.33 -22.41
CA GLU A 117 -3.95 4.26 -21.95
C GLU A 117 -3.36 5.51 -21.29
N ARG A 118 -2.30 5.37 -20.48
CA ARG A 118 -1.64 6.54 -19.89
C ARG A 118 -1.04 7.49 -20.91
N SER A 119 -0.68 7.00 -22.13
CA SER A 119 -0.21 7.86 -23.22
C SER A 119 -1.31 8.75 -23.80
N LYS A 120 -2.59 8.40 -23.62
CA LYS A 120 -3.75 9.21 -24.04
C LYS A 120 -4.19 10.18 -22.94
N LYS A 121 -4.22 9.69 -21.69
CA LYS A 121 -4.63 10.45 -20.51
C LYS A 121 -3.98 9.85 -19.28
N LYS A 122 -3.46 10.71 -18.40
CA LYS A 122 -2.94 10.30 -17.09
C LYS A 122 -3.99 9.49 -16.31
N ILE A 123 -3.54 8.39 -15.71
CA ILE A 123 -4.39 7.53 -14.87
C ILE A 123 -4.26 8.02 -13.42
N ASP A 124 -5.29 8.68 -12.89
CA ASP A 124 -5.27 9.28 -11.54
C ASP A 124 -6.36 8.75 -10.62
N THR A 125 -7.42 8.19 -11.20
CA THR A 125 -8.56 7.65 -10.48
C THR A 125 -9.07 6.39 -11.20
N HIS A 126 -9.86 5.58 -10.50
CA HIS A 126 -10.64 4.48 -11.10
C HIS A 126 -9.85 3.51 -12.01
N LEU A 127 -8.58 3.23 -11.67
CA LEU A 127 -7.87 2.15 -12.37
C LEU A 127 -8.72 0.88 -12.46
N LEU A 128 -9.58 0.68 -11.47
CA LEU A 128 -10.51 -0.45 -11.43
C LEU A 128 -11.61 -0.38 -12.47
N ASN A 129 -12.15 0.80 -12.78
CA ASN A 129 -13.10 0.91 -13.88
C ASN A 129 -12.42 0.60 -15.22
N PHE A 130 -11.15 1.00 -15.35
CA PHE A 130 -10.35 0.66 -16.51
C PHE A 130 -10.01 -0.84 -16.57
N VAL A 131 -9.54 -1.41 -15.50
CA VAL A 131 -9.26 -2.85 -15.38
C VAL A 131 -10.56 -3.65 -15.46
N ARG A 132 -11.66 -3.18 -14.86
CA ARG A 132 -12.97 -3.83 -14.87
C ARG A 132 -13.63 -3.81 -16.25
N LEU A 133 -13.51 -2.75 -17.02
CA LEU A 133 -14.03 -2.66 -18.39
C LEU A 133 -13.32 -3.62 -19.36
N HIS A 134 -12.03 -3.89 -19.13
CA HIS A 134 -11.26 -4.84 -19.96
C HIS A 134 -11.22 -6.26 -19.37
N PHE A 135 -11.55 -6.44 -18.09
CA PHE A 135 -11.44 -7.68 -17.34
C PHE A 135 -12.75 -8.22 -16.77
N LEU A 136 -13.90 -7.78 -17.24
CA LEU A 136 -15.21 -8.36 -16.86
C LEU A 136 -15.29 -9.89 -17.07
N TRP A 137 -14.23 -10.50 -17.58
CA TRP A 137 -14.17 -11.93 -17.89
C TRP A 137 -13.35 -12.78 -16.91
N THR A 138 -12.63 -12.22 -15.95
CA THR A 138 -11.85 -13.06 -15.03
C THR A 138 -12.04 -12.69 -13.57
N PHE A 139 -12.54 -13.63 -12.81
CA PHE A 139 -12.83 -13.65 -11.36
C PHE A 139 -11.64 -13.29 -10.43
N LYS A 140 -10.50 -12.87 -10.96
CA LYS A 140 -9.22 -12.70 -10.22
C LYS A 140 -8.87 -11.28 -9.79
N VAL A 141 -9.65 -10.29 -10.14
CA VAL A 141 -9.32 -8.88 -9.87
C VAL A 141 -9.19 -8.57 -8.37
N ASN A 142 -9.98 -9.23 -7.52
CA ASN A 142 -9.91 -9.03 -6.07
C ASN A 142 -8.56 -9.46 -5.45
N PHE A 143 -7.94 -10.49 -6.02
CA PHE A 143 -6.65 -10.99 -5.54
C PHE A 143 -5.49 -10.04 -5.91
N LEU A 144 -5.48 -9.53 -7.13
CA LEU A 144 -4.47 -8.64 -7.67
C LEU A 144 -4.32 -7.35 -6.86
N VAL A 145 -5.43 -6.75 -6.50
CA VAL A 145 -5.38 -5.44 -5.82
C VAL A 145 -4.97 -5.60 -4.36
N ASN A 146 -5.39 -6.64 -3.68
CA ASN A 146 -4.93 -6.89 -2.32
C ASN A 146 -3.40 -7.13 -2.29
N HIS A 147 -2.85 -7.86 -3.27
CA HIS A 147 -1.41 -8.07 -3.40
C HIS A 147 -0.67 -6.81 -3.90
N PHE A 148 -1.27 -6.03 -4.78
CA PHE A 148 -0.69 -4.77 -5.23
C PHE A 148 -0.66 -3.72 -4.12
N ILE A 149 -1.70 -3.63 -3.30
CA ILE A 149 -1.72 -2.82 -2.07
C ILE A 149 -0.59 -3.26 -1.14
N PHE A 150 -0.45 -4.56 -0.93
CA PHE A 150 0.62 -5.12 -0.10
C PHE A 150 2.00 -4.74 -0.65
N PHE A 151 2.20 -4.85 -1.96
CA PHE A 151 3.45 -4.50 -2.62
C PHE A 151 3.81 -3.02 -2.50
N VAL A 152 2.89 -2.12 -2.87
CA VAL A 152 3.13 -0.67 -2.78
C VAL A 152 3.47 -0.25 -1.35
N ASN A 153 2.98 -0.98 -0.36
CA ASN A 153 3.22 -0.66 1.04
C ASN A 153 4.42 -1.36 1.67
N PHE A 154 4.86 -2.48 1.10
CA PHE A 154 5.92 -3.29 1.69
C PHE A 154 7.30 -3.04 1.05
N MET A 155 7.36 -2.80 -0.25
CA MET A 155 8.60 -2.71 -1.02
C MET A 155 9.06 -1.27 -1.31
N ILE A 156 8.17 -0.28 -1.22
CA ILE A 156 8.48 1.13 -1.43
C ILE A 156 8.41 1.88 -0.09
#